data_8e955254fa5cc4d773fc25bab9a06dc7
#
_entry.id   8e955254fa5cc4d773fc25bab9a06dc7
#
_cell.length_a   1.000
_cell.length_b   1.000
_cell.length_c   1.000
_cell.angle_alpha   90.00
_cell.angle_beta   90.00
_cell.angle_gamma   90.00
#
_symmetry.space_group_name_H-M   'P 1'
#
loop_
_entity.id
_entity.type
_entity.pdbx_description
1 polymer ?
#
loop_
_entity_poly.entity_id
_entity_poly.type
_entity_poly.pdbx_seq_one_letter_code
_entity_poly.pdbx_strand_id
1 'polypeptide(L)'
;MGCGGHFLEALVLLLIAEEPAHGYEIAKKLSELGLEFEGVGSMGNLYRLLARLEAEGLVKSEWDVLNRGPARRTYRITESGKQQLSFLAERLRFQRDLLEKFFKRYEQLFDQRRQ
;
A
#
# COMPACT_ATOMS: atom_id res chain seq x y z
N MET A 1 -11.30 -8.79 5.37
CA MET A 1 -11.71 -7.69 6.19
C MET A 1 -10.95 -6.44 5.88
N GLY A 2 -11.56 -5.34 6.19
CA GLY A 2 -11.17 -4.06 5.68
C GLY A 2 -9.78 -3.56 6.01
N CYS A 3 -9.17 -3.99 7.10
CA CYS A 3 -7.90 -3.42 7.53
C CYS A 3 -6.76 -3.71 6.57
N GLY A 4 -6.66 -4.94 6.08
CA GLY A 4 -5.58 -5.32 5.19
C GLY A 4 -5.65 -4.64 3.84
N GLY A 5 -6.86 -4.52 3.27
CA GLY A 5 -7.05 -3.93 1.95
C GLY A 5 -6.73 -2.45 1.93
N HIS A 6 -7.18 -1.71 2.92
CA HIS A 6 -6.93 -0.28 3.00
C HIS A 6 -5.46 0.03 3.25
N PHE A 7 -4.81 -0.79 4.03
CA PHE A 7 -3.40 -0.60 4.31
C PHE A 7 -2.55 -0.81 3.05
N LEU A 8 -2.83 -1.87 2.30
CA LEU A 8 -2.11 -2.13 1.06
C LEU A 8 -2.34 -1.02 0.05
N GLU A 9 -3.57 -0.58 -0.11
CA GLU A 9 -3.89 0.53 -1.00
C GLU A 9 -3.11 1.78 -0.61
N ALA A 10 -3.08 2.10 0.68
CA ALA A 10 -2.34 3.26 1.19
C ALA A 10 -0.85 3.14 0.90
N LEU A 11 -0.27 1.96 1.11
CA LEU A 11 1.15 1.75 0.86
C LEU A 11 1.47 1.91 -0.63
N VAL A 12 0.64 1.35 -1.49
CA VAL A 12 0.87 1.44 -2.94
C VAL A 12 0.77 2.89 -3.40
N LEU A 13 -0.25 3.61 -2.94
CA LEU A 13 -0.39 5.03 -3.28
C LEU A 13 0.79 5.85 -2.76
N LEU A 14 1.26 5.55 -1.55
CA LEU A 14 2.41 6.23 -0.99
C LEU A 14 3.66 6.02 -1.84
N LEU A 15 3.93 4.78 -2.21
CA LEU A 15 5.11 4.46 -3.01
C LEU A 15 5.08 5.16 -4.37
N ILE A 16 3.90 5.20 -5.00
CA ILE A 16 3.75 5.89 -6.28
C ILE A 16 3.88 7.41 -6.10
N ALA A 17 3.42 7.94 -4.96
CA ALA A 17 3.54 9.37 -4.67
C ALA A 17 5.00 9.77 -4.44
N GLU A 18 5.79 8.88 -3.84
CA GLU A 18 7.21 9.16 -3.63
C GLU A 18 7.96 9.28 -4.94
N GLU A 19 7.69 8.38 -5.87
CA GLU A 19 8.24 8.45 -7.22
C GLU A 19 7.43 7.55 -8.15
N PRO A 20 7.29 7.94 -9.41
CA PRO A 20 6.64 7.07 -10.39
C PRO A 20 7.39 5.75 -10.49
N ALA A 21 6.65 4.65 -10.65
CA ALA A 21 7.25 3.33 -10.58
C ALA A 21 6.49 2.33 -11.44
N HIS A 22 7.21 1.30 -11.85
CA HIS A 22 6.61 0.13 -12.51
C HIS A 22 6.01 -0.79 -11.45
N GLY A 23 5.03 -1.61 -11.85
CA GLY A 23 4.43 -2.56 -10.92
C GLY A 23 5.45 -3.46 -10.24
N TYR A 24 6.44 -3.90 -10.99
CA TYR A 24 7.50 -4.74 -10.44
C TYR A 24 8.29 -4.01 -9.34
N GLU A 25 8.61 -2.74 -9.56
CA GLU A 25 9.32 -1.95 -8.55
C GLU A 25 8.49 -1.72 -7.30
N ILE A 26 7.18 -1.53 -7.48
CA ILE A 26 6.26 -1.38 -6.35
C ILE A 26 6.27 -2.66 -5.52
N ALA A 27 6.19 -3.82 -6.17
CA ALA A 27 6.23 -5.10 -5.47
C ALA A 27 7.52 -5.27 -4.68
N LYS A 28 8.64 -4.89 -5.28
CA LYS A 28 9.95 -4.98 -4.63
C LYS A 28 10.00 -4.11 -3.37
N LYS A 29 9.51 -2.88 -3.47
CA LYS A 29 9.49 -1.96 -2.33
C LYS A 29 8.56 -2.44 -1.23
N LEU A 30 7.41 -3.03 -1.59
CA LEU A 30 6.52 -3.61 -0.60
C LEU A 30 7.20 -4.75 0.16
N SER A 31 7.94 -5.58 -0.56
CA SER A 31 8.70 -6.66 0.08
C SER A 31 9.76 -6.12 1.02
N GLU A 32 10.42 -5.04 0.64
CA GLU A 32 11.42 -4.39 1.50
C GLU A 32 10.81 -3.82 2.76
N LEU A 33 9.54 -3.43 2.71
CA LEU A 33 8.82 -2.96 3.90
C LEU A 33 8.36 -4.09 4.82
N GLY A 34 8.50 -5.33 4.38
CA GLY A 34 8.13 -6.48 5.17
C GLY A 34 6.87 -7.20 4.72
N LEU A 35 6.23 -6.73 3.66
CA LEU A 35 5.08 -7.42 3.09
C LEU A 35 5.59 -8.48 2.13
N GLU A 36 5.18 -9.72 2.37
CA GLU A 36 5.62 -10.81 1.51
C GLU A 36 4.74 -10.91 0.27
N PHE A 37 5.39 -10.85 -0.88
CA PHE A 37 4.76 -11.16 -2.15
C PHE A 37 5.28 -12.50 -2.63
N GLU A 38 4.86 -13.56 -1.98
CA GLU A 38 5.28 -14.90 -2.32
C GLU A 38 4.23 -15.56 -3.22
N GLY A 39 4.73 -16.22 -4.24
CA GLY A 39 3.90 -16.99 -5.12
C GLY A 39 3.28 -16.18 -6.24
N VAL A 40 2.69 -16.91 -7.16
CA VAL A 40 2.16 -16.35 -8.41
C VAL A 40 0.99 -15.40 -8.17
N GLY A 41 0.19 -15.68 -7.14
CA GLY A 41 -1.00 -14.89 -6.86
C GLY A 41 -0.74 -13.48 -6.39
N SER A 42 0.41 -13.24 -5.76
CA SER A 42 0.71 -11.92 -5.18
C SER A 42 0.85 -10.84 -6.23
N MET A 43 1.57 -11.11 -7.30
CA MET A 43 1.73 -10.12 -8.38
C MET A 43 0.40 -9.88 -9.09
N GLY A 44 -0.39 -10.94 -9.30
CA GLY A 44 -1.71 -10.79 -9.88
C GLY A 44 -2.60 -9.89 -9.05
N ASN A 45 -2.56 -10.04 -7.73
CA ASN A 45 -3.33 -9.19 -6.82
C ASN A 45 -2.88 -7.74 -6.90
N LEU A 46 -1.57 -7.51 -6.98
CA LEU A 46 -1.04 -6.15 -7.12
C LEU A 46 -1.51 -5.51 -8.41
N TYR A 47 -1.43 -6.23 -9.53
CA TYR A 47 -1.86 -5.67 -10.81
C TYR A 47 -3.36 -5.42 -10.84
N ARG A 48 -4.16 -6.25 -10.18
CA ARG A 48 -5.60 -5.99 -10.04
C ARG A 48 -5.85 -4.73 -9.23
N LEU A 49 -5.09 -4.53 -8.16
CA LEU A 49 -5.19 -3.31 -7.36
C LEU A 49 -4.81 -2.08 -8.20
N LEU A 50 -3.70 -2.15 -8.92
CA LEU A 50 -3.27 -1.04 -9.77
C LEU A 50 -4.31 -0.71 -10.83
N ALA A 51 -4.91 -1.74 -11.43
CA ALA A 51 -5.97 -1.53 -12.42
C ALA A 51 -7.18 -0.84 -11.80
N ARG A 52 -7.55 -1.23 -10.60
CA ARG A 52 -8.67 -0.60 -9.89
C ARG A 52 -8.35 0.86 -9.55
N LEU A 53 -7.14 1.13 -9.06
CA LEU A 53 -6.74 2.49 -8.73
C LEU A 53 -6.75 3.38 -9.98
N GLU A 54 -6.32 2.83 -11.11
CA GLU A 54 -6.35 3.58 -12.36
C GLU A 54 -7.78 3.82 -12.83
N ALA A 55 -8.64 2.81 -12.73
CA ALA A 55 -10.04 2.95 -13.10
C ALA A 55 -10.76 3.99 -12.23
N GLU A 56 -10.34 4.14 -10.97
CA GLU A 56 -10.90 5.13 -10.06
C GLU A 56 -10.27 6.52 -10.22
N GLY A 57 -9.29 6.65 -11.11
CA GLY A 57 -8.64 7.93 -11.36
C GLY A 57 -7.63 8.35 -10.31
N LEU A 58 -7.19 7.42 -9.47
CA LEU A 58 -6.23 7.72 -8.39
C LEU A 58 -4.79 7.65 -8.86
N VAL A 59 -4.53 6.84 -9.89
CA VAL A 59 -3.24 6.79 -10.55
C VAL A 59 -3.49 6.77 -12.06
N LYS A 60 -2.46 7.10 -12.81
CA LYS A 60 -2.49 6.91 -14.26
C LYS A 60 -1.19 6.26 -14.69
N SER A 61 -1.24 5.53 -15.78
CA SER A 61 -0.08 4.81 -16.26
C SER A 61 0.30 5.23 -17.66
N GLU A 62 1.59 5.12 -17.94
CA GLU A 62 2.14 5.40 -19.26
C GLU A 62 3.08 4.28 -19.62
N TRP A 63 3.06 3.89 -20.90
CA TRP A 63 4.01 2.91 -21.38
C TRP A 63 5.38 3.55 -21.51
N ASP A 64 6.40 2.85 -21.05
CA ASP A 64 7.79 3.29 -21.22
C ASP A 64 8.27 2.79 -22.56
N VAL A 65 8.33 3.69 -23.53
CA VAL A 65 8.69 3.35 -24.90
C VAL A 65 10.15 3.65 -25.23
N LEU A 66 10.89 4.21 -24.28
CA LEU A 66 12.28 4.62 -24.49
C LEU A 66 13.28 3.53 -24.17
N ASN A 67 12.90 2.56 -23.36
CA ASN A 67 13.79 1.49 -22.94
C ASN A 67 13.71 0.32 -23.91
N ARG A 68 14.86 -0.30 -24.17
CA ARG A 68 14.92 -1.54 -24.93
C ARG A 68 14.49 -2.67 -23.99
N GLY A 69 13.60 -3.51 -24.46
CA GLY A 69 13.12 -4.64 -23.69
C GLY A 69 11.61 -4.66 -23.65
N PRO A 70 11.02 -5.49 -22.79
CA PRO A 70 9.56 -5.56 -22.68
C PRO A 70 9.00 -4.22 -22.27
N ALA A 71 7.87 -3.84 -22.89
CA ALA A 71 7.19 -2.61 -22.56
C ALA A 71 6.71 -2.67 -21.10
N ARG A 72 6.93 -1.58 -20.37
CA ARG A 72 6.56 -1.48 -18.96
C ARG A 72 5.68 -0.27 -18.75
N ARG A 73 4.73 -0.41 -17.84
CA ARG A 73 3.88 0.71 -17.44
C ARG A 73 4.46 1.39 -16.22
N THR A 74 4.61 2.71 -16.32
CA THR A 74 5.00 3.53 -15.17
C THR A 74 3.75 4.16 -14.60
N TYR A 75 3.50 3.97 -13.32
CA TYR A 75 2.34 4.51 -12.62
C TYR A 75 2.70 5.82 -11.94
N ARG A 76 1.80 6.80 -12.06
CA ARG A 76 1.96 8.12 -11.42
C ARG A 76 0.70 8.43 -10.63
N ILE A 77 0.87 9.10 -9.49
CA ILE A 77 -0.28 9.48 -8.68
C ILE A 77 -0.95 10.73 -9.28
N THR A 78 -2.27 10.78 -9.18
CA THR A 78 -3.05 11.95 -9.60
C THR A 78 -3.37 12.81 -8.37
N GLU A 79 -3.95 14.00 -8.61
CA GLU A 79 -4.42 14.82 -7.49
C GLU A 79 -5.47 14.10 -6.66
N SER A 80 -6.40 13.40 -7.34
CA SER A 80 -7.37 12.57 -6.63
C SER A 80 -6.70 11.48 -5.82
N GLY A 81 -5.63 10.90 -6.36
CA GLY A 81 -4.86 9.89 -5.63
C GLY A 81 -4.21 10.44 -4.37
N LYS A 82 -3.70 11.67 -4.44
CA LYS A 82 -3.12 12.33 -3.26
C LYS A 82 -4.16 12.58 -2.19
N GLN A 83 -5.36 13.00 -2.60
CA GLN A 83 -6.46 13.22 -1.66
C GLN A 83 -6.87 11.90 -1.00
N GLN A 84 -6.96 10.84 -1.78
CA GLN A 84 -7.30 9.53 -1.23
C GLN A 84 -6.21 9.04 -0.27
N LEU A 85 -4.95 9.28 -0.61
CA LEU A 85 -3.84 8.92 0.27
C LEU A 85 -3.94 9.64 1.60
N SER A 86 -4.25 10.94 1.59
CA SER A 86 -4.44 11.71 2.82
C SER A 86 -5.58 11.16 3.66
N PHE A 87 -6.69 10.82 3.02
CA PHE A 87 -7.84 10.23 3.72
C PHE A 87 -7.46 8.91 4.38
N LEU A 88 -6.75 8.05 3.64
CA LEU A 88 -6.31 6.76 4.18
C LEU A 88 -5.30 6.93 5.31
N ALA A 89 -4.41 7.93 5.21
CA ALA A 89 -3.44 8.20 6.26
C ALA A 89 -4.15 8.57 7.58
N GLU A 90 -5.22 9.38 7.51
CA GLU A 90 -5.97 9.73 8.71
C GLU A 90 -6.65 8.52 9.32
N ARG A 91 -7.20 7.65 8.49
CA ARG A 91 -7.81 6.41 8.98
C ARG A 91 -6.76 5.51 9.63
N LEU A 92 -5.58 5.45 9.07
CA LEU A 92 -4.49 4.64 9.63
C LEU A 92 -3.98 5.21 10.94
N ARG A 93 -3.96 6.54 11.09
CA ARG A 93 -3.60 7.16 12.37
C ARG A 93 -4.58 6.78 13.47
N PHE A 94 -5.86 6.81 13.15
CA PHE A 94 -6.89 6.39 14.10
C PHE A 94 -6.71 4.94 14.50
N GLN A 95 -6.44 4.08 13.52
CA GLN A 95 -6.22 2.66 13.77
C GLN A 95 -4.96 2.43 14.63
N ARG A 96 -3.90 3.18 14.34
CA ARG A 96 -2.67 3.12 15.15
C ARG A 96 -2.96 3.46 16.61
N ASP A 97 -3.74 4.51 16.83
CA ASP A 97 -4.06 4.94 18.19
C ASP A 97 -4.87 3.85 18.92
N LEU A 98 -5.79 3.21 18.23
CA LEU A 98 -6.55 2.10 18.79
C LEU A 98 -5.66 0.92 19.13
N LEU A 99 -4.71 0.62 18.24
CA LEU A 99 -3.75 -0.47 18.48
C LEU A 99 -2.89 -0.18 19.69
N GLU A 100 -2.44 1.06 19.85
CA GLU A 100 -1.66 1.44 21.02
C GLU A 100 -2.44 1.23 22.31
N LYS A 101 -3.72 1.61 22.31
CA LYS A 101 -4.58 1.40 23.47
C LYS A 101 -4.79 -0.08 23.74
N PHE A 102 -4.96 -0.86 22.68
CA PHE A 102 -5.13 -2.29 22.81
C PHE A 102 -3.90 -2.92 23.48
N PHE A 103 -2.72 -2.62 22.97
CA PHE A 103 -1.50 -3.22 23.50
C PHE A 103 -1.22 -2.80 24.94
N LYS A 104 -1.52 -1.54 25.26
CA LYS A 104 -1.36 -1.06 26.63
C LYS A 104 -2.24 -1.84 27.60
N ARG A 105 -3.49 -2.05 27.25
CA ARG A 105 -4.41 -2.81 28.11
C ARG A 105 -4.04 -4.29 28.18
N TYR A 106 -3.62 -4.84 27.04
CA TYR A 106 -3.18 -6.22 26.96
C TYR A 106 -1.99 -6.46 27.89
N GLU A 107 -1.00 -5.59 27.84
CA GLU A 107 0.21 -5.71 28.67
C GLU A 107 -0.10 -5.56 30.14
N GLN A 108 -0.99 -4.65 30.49
CA GLN A 108 -1.42 -4.48 31.89
C GLN A 108 -2.08 -5.74 32.41
N LEU A 109 -2.83 -6.43 31.58
CA LEU A 109 -3.50 -7.65 31.95
C LEU A 109 -2.51 -8.72 32.38
N PHE A 110 -1.42 -8.87 31.66
CA PHE A 110 -0.40 -9.86 31.98
C PHE A 110 0.51 -9.42 33.11
N ASP A 111 0.79 -8.14 33.24
CA ASP A 111 1.59 -7.64 34.36
C ASP A 111 0.89 -7.89 35.69
N GLN A 112 -0.43 -7.74 35.74
CA GLN A 112 -1.20 -8.02 36.96
C GLN A 112 -1.11 -9.48 37.38
N ARG A 113 -0.94 -10.42 36.46
CA ARG A 113 -0.82 -11.82 36.73
C ARG A 113 0.51 -12.20 37.33
N ARG A 114 1.54 -11.40 37.10
CA ARG A 114 2.88 -11.65 37.61
C ARG A 114 3.02 -11.29 39.09
N GLN A 115 2.11 -10.50 39.58
CA GLN A 115 2.06 -10.14 40.99
C GLN A 115 1.16 -11.14 41.78
#